data_c7cfbd9aed222f1b145b5471a1f621f1
#
_entry.id   c7cfbd9aed222f1b145b5471a1f621f1
#
_cell.length_a   1.000
_cell.length_b   1.000
_cell.length_c   1.000
_cell.angle_alpha   90.00
_cell.angle_beta   90.00
_cell.angle_gamma   90.00
#
_symmetry.space_group_name_H-M   'P 1'
#
loop_
_entity.id
_entity.type
_entity.pdbx_description
1 polymer ?
#
loop_
_entity_poly.entity_id
_entity_poly.type
_entity_poly.pdbx_seq_one_letter_code
_entity_poly.pdbx_strand_id
1 'polypeptide(L)'
;IIPREITLTSGSDEKIYDGTPLTKDEVTVSAPGFVGDEGATYTVTGSQTEVGESDNSFTYKLNDNTKASNYTITPEYGKLKVKPVTDEVIVTITERSGSYKYDGTEKTVTGYDVTSISNPLYTVNDFRFSGDATIKGTDADTYAMNLVPGNFENINPNFKNVRFDILDGTLVISPRVLTITSGSDKKEYDGTPLTNSEITVTGDGFVDGEGASYTFTGSQTNKGSSENTFTYELNSNTKQQNYTITPAYGDLTVTAVSTQIVIKANDKTDVYSGQAVTDNDYTFTGKLADGDKLEVEVVGSQTDRGSSDNVVKSY
;
A
#
# COMPACT_ATOMS: atom_id res chain seq x y z
N ILE A 1 85.10 38.14 -11.66
CA ILE A 1 84.07 37.87 -10.65
C ILE A 1 82.92 37.20 -11.32
N ILE A 2 82.49 36.04 -10.83
CA ILE A 2 81.33 35.25 -11.33
C ILE A 2 80.11 35.50 -10.42
N PRO A 3 78.87 35.42 -10.96
CA PRO A 3 77.65 35.54 -10.14
C PRO A 3 77.56 34.42 -9.11
N ARG A 4 76.94 34.76 -7.96
CA ARG A 4 76.68 33.76 -6.89
C ARG A 4 75.42 32.97 -7.21
N GLU A 5 75.50 31.69 -7.21
CA GLU A 5 74.38 30.83 -7.43
C GLU A 5 73.60 30.61 -6.15
N ILE A 6 72.28 30.87 -6.20
CA ILE A 6 71.34 30.62 -5.13
C ILE A 6 70.07 29.95 -5.67
N THR A 7 69.49 29.09 -4.87
CA THR A 7 68.17 28.51 -5.16
C THR A 7 67.16 29.08 -4.15
N LEU A 8 66.02 29.53 -4.67
CA LEU A 8 64.86 29.93 -3.88
C LEU A 8 63.86 28.80 -3.92
N THR A 9 63.54 28.19 -2.78
CA THR A 9 62.65 27.06 -2.72
C THR A 9 61.41 27.39 -1.89
N SER A 10 60.23 27.27 -2.47
CA SER A 10 58.96 27.44 -1.69
C SER A 10 58.69 26.19 -0.82
N GLY A 11 57.96 26.41 0.29
CA GLY A 11 57.62 25.35 1.19
C GLY A 11 56.66 24.29 0.61
N SER A 12 56.78 23.05 1.06
CA SER A 12 55.81 22.00 0.77
C SER A 12 54.88 21.78 1.98
N ASP A 13 53.64 21.39 1.74
CA ASP A 13 52.69 21.02 2.78
C ASP A 13 51.66 20.01 2.29
N GLU A 14 51.01 19.30 3.23
CA GLU A 14 49.93 18.37 2.91
C GLU A 14 48.81 18.42 3.95
N LYS A 15 47.59 18.19 3.49
CA LYS A 15 46.42 18.03 4.36
C LYS A 15 45.42 17.03 3.80
N ILE A 16 44.44 16.61 4.61
CA ILE A 16 43.22 15.94 4.17
C ILE A 16 42.24 17.00 3.66
N TYR A 17 41.46 16.69 2.64
CA TYR A 17 40.44 17.57 2.09
C TYR A 17 39.46 18.04 3.18
N ASP A 18 39.29 19.34 3.27
CA ASP A 18 38.38 20.03 4.20
C ASP A 18 37.55 21.13 3.53
N GLY A 19 37.58 21.19 2.21
CA GLY A 19 36.89 22.20 1.40
C GLY A 19 37.59 23.55 1.34
N THR A 20 38.73 23.73 2.01
CA THR A 20 39.48 24.99 2.04
C THR A 20 40.79 24.89 1.26
N PRO A 21 41.34 26.02 0.69
CA PRO A 21 42.64 26.01 0.05
C PRO A 21 43.78 25.65 1.00
N LEU A 22 44.72 24.80 0.53
CA LEU A 22 46.01 24.58 1.14
C LEU A 22 46.99 25.61 0.53
N THR A 23 47.64 26.39 1.37
CA THR A 23 48.68 27.34 1.01
C THR A 23 49.86 27.21 1.98
N LYS A 24 51.08 27.50 1.53
CA LYS A 24 52.27 27.53 2.37
C LYS A 24 53.10 28.78 2.03
N ASP A 25 52.97 29.81 2.83
CA ASP A 25 53.68 31.09 2.63
C ASP A 25 55.09 31.04 3.24
N GLU A 26 55.98 30.30 2.56
CA GLU A 26 57.36 30.11 2.96
C GLU A 26 58.23 30.00 1.73
N VAL A 27 59.34 30.77 1.69
CA VAL A 27 60.41 30.64 0.71
C VAL A 27 61.74 30.60 1.42
N THR A 28 62.54 29.61 1.17
CA THR A 28 63.88 29.43 1.68
C THR A 28 64.94 29.75 0.62
N VAL A 29 66.07 30.23 1.08
CA VAL A 29 67.23 30.55 0.23
C VAL A 29 68.32 29.53 0.53
N SER A 30 68.84 28.87 -0.51
CA SER A 30 69.96 27.90 -0.34
C SER A 30 71.24 28.59 0.15
N ALA A 31 72.08 27.86 0.87
CA ALA A 31 73.42 28.31 1.18
C ALA A 31 74.28 28.47 -0.09
N PRO A 32 75.10 29.48 -0.17
CA PRO A 32 75.50 30.44 0.88
C PRO A 32 74.57 31.69 1.00
N GLY A 33 73.44 31.76 0.30
CA GLY A 33 72.46 32.85 0.44
C GLY A 33 72.88 34.19 -0.18
N PHE A 34 72.08 35.24 0.03
CA PHE A 34 72.40 36.60 -0.34
C PHE A 34 73.58 37.13 0.50
N VAL A 35 74.30 38.13 0.03
CA VAL A 35 75.44 38.72 0.71
C VAL A 35 74.99 39.89 1.63
N GLY A 36 75.40 39.83 2.89
CA GLY A 36 75.14 40.91 3.85
C GLY A 36 73.66 41.18 4.00
N ASP A 37 73.23 42.44 3.79
CA ASP A 37 71.85 42.89 3.86
C ASP A 37 71.09 42.81 2.52
N GLU A 38 71.68 42.20 1.47
CA GLU A 38 71.01 41.97 0.19
C GLU A 38 69.93 40.85 0.34
N GLY A 39 68.95 40.85 -0.56
CA GLY A 39 67.84 39.91 -0.45
C GLY A 39 66.74 40.14 -1.51
N ALA A 40 65.63 39.44 -1.29
CA ALA A 40 64.42 39.55 -2.10
C ALA A 40 63.17 39.50 -1.24
N THR A 41 62.10 40.07 -1.67
CA THR A 41 60.74 39.87 -1.18
C THR A 41 60.04 38.82 -2.04
N TYR A 42 59.23 37.98 -1.40
CA TYR A 42 58.53 36.85 -2.04
C TYR A 42 57.04 37.06 -1.96
N THR A 43 56.35 36.64 -3.04
CA THR A 43 54.87 36.53 -3.07
C THR A 43 54.55 35.17 -3.48
N VAL A 44 54.06 34.31 -2.52
CA VAL A 44 53.60 32.98 -2.79
C VAL A 44 52.17 33.01 -3.34
N THR A 45 51.94 32.30 -4.42
CA THR A 45 50.64 32.22 -5.12
C THR A 45 50.11 30.81 -5.29
N GLY A 46 50.89 29.80 -4.84
CA GLY A 46 50.51 28.40 -4.89
C GLY A 46 49.30 28.14 -4.01
N SER A 47 48.37 27.31 -4.49
CA SER A 47 47.15 26.88 -3.78
C SER A 47 46.65 25.56 -4.32
N GLN A 48 46.18 24.69 -3.45
CA GLN A 48 45.54 23.41 -3.81
C GLN A 48 44.30 23.20 -2.94
N THR A 49 43.13 23.05 -3.55
CA THR A 49 41.87 22.84 -2.79
C THR A 49 41.35 21.39 -2.93
N GLU A 50 41.23 20.90 -4.13
CA GLU A 50 40.74 19.57 -4.44
C GLU A 50 41.86 18.52 -4.25
N VAL A 51 41.47 17.26 -4.08
CA VAL A 51 42.42 16.13 -4.01
C VAL A 51 43.35 16.14 -5.22
N GLY A 52 44.65 16.13 -4.94
CA GLY A 52 45.70 16.20 -5.95
C GLY A 52 46.94 16.87 -5.41
N GLU A 53 47.81 17.29 -6.31
CA GLU A 53 49.08 17.95 -6.01
C GLU A 53 49.33 19.06 -6.99
N SER A 54 49.79 20.20 -6.51
CA SER A 54 50.22 21.35 -7.32
C SER A 54 51.52 21.91 -6.81
N ASP A 55 52.17 22.71 -7.67
CA ASP A 55 53.35 23.48 -7.28
C ASP A 55 52.98 24.67 -6.38
N ASN A 56 53.75 24.86 -5.31
CA ASN A 56 53.64 26.05 -4.49
C ASN A 56 54.37 27.20 -5.19
N SER A 57 53.75 27.75 -6.24
CA SER A 57 54.34 28.79 -7.07
C SER A 57 54.54 30.06 -6.27
N PHE A 58 55.62 30.79 -6.58
CA PHE A 58 55.90 32.11 -6.04
C PHE A 58 56.56 33.03 -7.09
N THR A 59 56.51 34.32 -6.85
CA THR A 59 57.31 35.34 -7.53
C THR A 59 58.22 36.00 -6.49
N TYR A 60 59.31 36.58 -6.99
CA TYR A 60 60.21 37.33 -6.15
C TYR A 60 60.60 38.69 -6.79
N LYS A 61 60.89 39.67 -5.96
CA LYS A 61 61.44 40.95 -6.34
C LYS A 61 62.69 41.22 -5.49
N LEU A 62 63.83 41.47 -6.17
CA LEU A 62 65.03 41.82 -5.44
C LEU A 62 64.87 43.15 -4.67
N ASN A 63 65.48 43.23 -3.48
CA ASN A 63 65.48 44.44 -2.70
C ASN A 63 66.33 45.52 -3.44
N ASP A 64 66.09 46.81 -3.14
CA ASP A 64 66.71 47.91 -3.83
C ASP A 64 68.24 47.94 -3.74
N ASN A 65 68.83 47.35 -2.65
CA ASN A 65 70.25 47.21 -2.43
C ASN A 65 70.85 45.94 -3.10
N THR A 66 70.08 45.12 -3.82
CA THR A 66 70.50 43.85 -4.40
C THR A 66 70.62 43.98 -5.92
N LYS A 67 71.85 43.80 -6.45
CA LYS A 67 72.11 43.80 -7.89
C LYS A 67 71.90 42.46 -8.54
N ALA A 68 70.95 42.34 -9.45
CA ALA A 68 70.61 41.09 -10.16
C ALA A 68 71.86 40.48 -10.87
N SER A 69 72.78 41.28 -11.40
CA SER A 69 73.97 40.77 -12.04
C SER A 69 74.98 40.04 -11.16
N ASN A 70 74.80 40.16 -9.83
CA ASN A 70 75.64 39.45 -8.84
C ASN A 70 75.16 38.06 -8.50
N TYR A 71 73.97 37.65 -9.03
CA TYR A 71 73.29 36.42 -8.67
C TYR A 71 72.80 35.66 -9.87
N THR A 72 72.92 34.33 -9.85
CA THR A 72 72.18 33.41 -10.70
C THR A 72 71.14 32.76 -9.79
N ILE A 73 69.84 33.16 -9.98
CA ILE A 73 68.75 32.71 -9.10
C ILE A 73 67.93 31.64 -9.80
N THR A 74 67.81 30.45 -9.18
CA THR A 74 67.01 29.35 -9.65
C THR A 74 65.79 29.19 -8.72
N PRO A 75 64.54 29.41 -9.18
CA PRO A 75 63.37 29.13 -8.40
C PRO A 75 63.04 27.59 -8.45
N GLU A 76 62.78 27.02 -7.29
CA GLU A 76 62.26 25.67 -7.13
C GLU A 76 60.92 25.72 -6.36
N TYR A 77 59.96 24.91 -6.81
CA TYR A 77 58.64 24.93 -6.21
C TYR A 77 58.46 23.68 -5.32
N GLY A 78 58.09 23.92 -4.05
CA GLY A 78 57.54 22.91 -3.18
C GLY A 78 56.21 22.41 -3.66
N LYS A 79 55.71 21.35 -3.05
CA LYS A 79 54.45 20.72 -3.42
C LYS A 79 53.36 20.94 -2.35
N LEU A 80 52.16 21.31 -2.80
CA LEU A 80 50.96 21.37 -2.02
C LEU A 80 50.11 20.15 -2.36
N LYS A 81 49.86 19.26 -1.36
CA LYS A 81 49.18 17.99 -1.58
C LYS A 81 47.93 17.88 -0.74
N VAL A 82 46.76 17.74 -1.38
CA VAL A 82 45.49 17.44 -0.71
C VAL A 82 45.16 15.95 -0.90
N LYS A 83 44.97 15.27 0.23
CA LYS A 83 44.60 13.86 0.30
C LYS A 83 43.10 13.68 0.45
N PRO A 84 42.51 12.57 -0.06
CA PRO A 84 41.07 12.35 0.09
C PRO A 84 40.69 12.06 1.54
N VAL A 85 39.46 12.36 1.89
CA VAL A 85 38.78 11.88 3.09
C VAL A 85 38.65 10.36 2.98
N THR A 86 39.14 9.64 3.99
CA THR A 86 39.09 8.16 4.06
C THR A 86 38.05 7.67 5.05
N ASP A 87 37.56 8.52 5.92
CA ASP A 87 36.43 8.20 6.79
C ASP A 87 35.20 7.90 5.94
N GLU A 88 34.40 6.92 6.38
CA GLU A 88 33.21 6.52 5.62
C GLU A 88 32.16 7.63 5.61
N VAL A 89 31.73 8.02 4.43
CA VAL A 89 30.55 8.89 4.23
C VAL A 89 29.34 7.99 3.99
N ILE A 90 28.31 8.13 4.83
CA ILE A 90 27.05 7.43 4.70
C ILE A 90 26.03 8.38 4.09
N VAL A 91 25.45 7.96 2.97
CA VAL A 91 24.35 8.65 2.29
C VAL A 91 23.11 7.79 2.45
N THR A 92 22.09 8.28 3.16
CA THR A 92 20.82 7.58 3.34
C THR A 92 19.84 8.00 2.25
N ILE A 93 19.43 7.03 1.46
CA ILE A 93 18.44 7.14 0.40
C ILE A 93 17.13 6.54 0.90
N THR A 94 16.05 7.30 0.87
CA THR A 94 14.71 6.81 1.23
C THR A 94 13.85 6.75 -0.03
N GLU A 95 13.44 5.56 -0.43
CA GLU A 95 12.50 5.35 -1.52
C GLU A 95 11.13 5.95 -1.16
N ARG A 96 10.46 6.57 -2.12
CA ARG A 96 9.12 7.10 -1.90
C ARG A 96 8.08 6.00 -1.81
N SER A 97 7.06 6.22 -0.98
CA SER A 97 5.95 5.31 -0.76
C SER A 97 4.62 5.95 -1.14
N GLY A 98 3.64 5.10 -1.47
CA GLY A 98 2.27 5.53 -1.75
C GLY A 98 1.25 4.50 -1.26
N SER A 99 0.03 4.98 -0.93
CA SER A 99 -1.06 4.12 -0.51
C SER A 99 -2.34 4.53 -1.22
N TYR A 100 -3.01 3.56 -1.82
CA TYR A 100 -4.23 3.75 -2.62
C TYR A 100 -5.23 2.64 -2.29
N LYS A 101 -6.49 2.88 -2.64
CA LYS A 101 -7.52 1.84 -2.70
C LYS A 101 -7.65 1.37 -4.15
N TYR A 102 -7.89 0.09 -4.35
CA TYR A 102 -8.14 -0.49 -5.66
C TYR A 102 -9.29 0.24 -6.40
N ASP A 103 -9.05 0.63 -7.64
CA ASP A 103 -10.04 1.29 -8.50
C ASP A 103 -9.96 0.82 -9.97
N GLY A 104 -9.22 -0.28 -10.24
CA GLY A 104 -9.03 -0.83 -11.57
C GLY A 104 -7.97 -0.11 -12.41
N THR A 105 -7.35 0.98 -11.91
CA THR A 105 -6.34 1.75 -12.65
C THR A 105 -4.92 1.53 -12.13
N GLU A 106 -3.91 1.61 -13.02
CA GLU A 106 -2.51 1.56 -12.62
C GLU A 106 -2.16 2.73 -11.70
N LYS A 107 -1.54 2.43 -10.56
CA LYS A 107 -0.94 3.39 -9.64
C LYS A 107 0.57 3.41 -9.83
N THR A 108 1.17 4.59 -9.68
CA THR A 108 2.61 4.78 -9.85
C THR A 108 3.16 5.62 -8.70
N VAL A 109 4.30 5.19 -8.15
CA VAL A 109 5.13 5.97 -7.22
C VAL A 109 6.51 6.11 -7.83
N THR A 110 7.07 7.32 -7.83
CA THR A 110 8.37 7.61 -8.45
C THR A 110 9.28 8.39 -7.53
N GLY A 111 10.58 8.09 -7.64
CA GLY A 111 11.65 8.85 -7.02
C GLY A 111 12.03 8.37 -5.62
N TYR A 112 13.09 8.98 -5.14
CA TYR A 112 13.63 8.81 -3.80
C TYR A 112 14.02 10.17 -3.23
N ASP A 113 14.28 10.21 -1.93
CA ASP A 113 14.79 11.40 -1.22
C ASP A 113 16.13 11.05 -0.55
N VAL A 114 17.07 12.00 -0.56
CA VAL A 114 18.30 11.90 0.23
C VAL A 114 17.98 12.44 1.62
N THR A 115 17.83 11.57 2.59
CA THR A 115 17.35 11.96 3.93
C THR A 115 18.47 12.31 4.90
N SER A 116 19.68 11.79 4.68
CA SER A 116 20.85 12.22 5.42
C SER A 116 22.16 11.99 4.67
N ILE A 117 23.17 12.81 4.97
CA ILE A 117 24.54 12.65 4.54
C ILE A 117 25.41 12.90 5.77
N SER A 118 26.28 11.95 6.13
CA SER A 118 27.05 11.99 7.38
C SER A 118 28.19 13.01 7.38
N ASN A 119 28.66 13.45 6.20
CA ASN A 119 29.71 14.47 6.06
C ASN A 119 29.14 15.73 5.40
N PRO A 120 29.25 16.91 6.02
CA PRO A 120 28.66 18.15 5.50
C PRO A 120 29.34 18.70 4.21
N LEU A 121 30.53 18.20 3.89
CA LEU A 121 31.24 18.57 2.65
C LEU A 121 30.82 17.71 1.45
N TYR A 122 30.10 16.61 1.70
CA TYR A 122 29.54 15.75 0.66
C TYR A 122 28.08 16.13 0.38
N THR A 123 27.72 16.26 -0.89
CA THR A 123 26.41 16.76 -1.30
C THR A 123 25.71 15.81 -2.27
N VAL A 124 24.45 16.08 -2.59
CA VAL A 124 23.70 15.34 -3.61
C VAL A 124 24.29 15.44 -5.04
N ASN A 125 25.20 16.40 -5.29
CA ASN A 125 25.89 16.57 -6.57
C ASN A 125 27.14 15.69 -6.67
N ASP A 126 27.57 15.05 -5.61
CA ASP A 126 28.81 14.27 -5.52
C ASP A 126 28.61 12.79 -5.87
N PHE A 127 27.40 12.39 -6.18
CA PHE A 127 27.08 11.06 -6.70
C PHE A 127 26.10 11.14 -7.86
N ARG A 128 26.03 10.06 -8.63
CA ARG A 128 25.04 9.89 -9.69
C ARG A 128 24.17 8.67 -9.42
N PHE A 129 22.91 8.77 -9.81
CA PHE A 129 21.95 7.67 -9.83
C PHE A 129 21.88 7.04 -11.21
N SER A 130 21.82 5.72 -11.27
CA SER A 130 21.56 4.94 -12.47
C SER A 130 20.55 3.83 -12.16
N GLY A 131 19.45 3.78 -12.89
CA GLY A 131 18.39 2.80 -12.69
C GLY A 131 17.01 3.40 -12.91
N ASP A 132 15.99 2.68 -12.43
CA ASP A 132 14.59 3.12 -12.46
C ASP A 132 14.05 3.19 -11.02
N ALA A 133 13.74 4.39 -10.57
CA ALA A 133 13.13 4.65 -9.27
C ALA A 133 11.60 4.76 -9.43
N THR A 134 10.96 3.69 -9.93
CA THR A 134 9.53 3.67 -10.21
C THR A 134 8.90 2.35 -9.74
N ILE A 135 7.80 2.47 -8.98
CA ILE A 135 6.92 1.34 -8.63
C ILE A 135 5.61 1.51 -9.38
N LYS A 136 5.10 0.43 -9.95
CA LYS A 136 3.79 0.37 -10.59
C LYS A 136 3.00 -0.83 -10.12
N GLY A 137 1.68 -0.64 -9.96
CA GLY A 137 0.76 -1.70 -9.60
C GLY A 137 -0.68 -1.35 -9.94
N THR A 138 -1.50 -2.35 -10.23
CA THR A 138 -2.93 -2.18 -10.51
C THR A 138 -3.76 -2.93 -9.49
N ASP A 139 -3.42 -4.17 -9.20
CA ASP A 139 -4.17 -5.02 -8.29
C ASP A 139 -3.86 -4.69 -6.81
N ALA A 140 -4.75 -5.08 -5.91
CA ALA A 140 -4.52 -4.95 -4.48
C ALA A 140 -3.35 -5.84 -4.04
N ASP A 141 -2.25 -5.19 -3.65
CA ASP A 141 -1.00 -5.81 -3.22
C ASP A 141 -0.06 -4.76 -2.62
N THR A 142 1.11 -5.20 -2.17
CA THR A 142 2.24 -4.37 -1.78
C THR A 142 3.38 -4.57 -2.76
N TYR A 143 3.75 -3.51 -3.48
CA TYR A 143 4.82 -3.49 -4.47
C TYR A 143 6.03 -2.74 -3.90
N ALA A 144 7.25 -3.22 -4.19
CA ALA A 144 8.50 -2.61 -3.75
C ALA A 144 9.25 -1.95 -4.91
N MET A 145 10.00 -0.88 -4.62
CA MET A 145 10.82 -0.17 -5.62
C MET A 145 12.12 -0.93 -5.90
N ASN A 146 12.71 -1.55 -4.87
CA ASN A 146 13.89 -2.41 -4.96
C ASN A 146 15.16 -1.69 -5.47
N LEU A 147 15.39 -0.43 -5.10
CA LEU A 147 16.68 0.20 -5.32
C LEU A 147 17.75 -0.52 -4.48
N VAL A 148 18.97 -0.54 -4.99
CA VAL A 148 20.12 -1.13 -4.31
C VAL A 148 21.26 -0.13 -4.27
N PRO A 149 22.23 -0.25 -3.34
CA PRO A 149 23.39 0.65 -3.27
C PRO A 149 24.14 0.79 -4.60
N GLY A 150 24.16 -0.27 -5.43
CA GLY A 150 24.79 -0.25 -6.75
C GLY A 150 24.12 0.65 -7.80
N ASN A 151 22.92 1.17 -7.51
CA ASN A 151 22.28 2.19 -8.34
C ASN A 151 22.89 3.59 -8.15
N PHE A 152 23.75 3.76 -7.13
CA PHE A 152 24.37 5.04 -6.77
C PHE A 152 25.89 4.92 -6.87
N GLU A 153 26.53 5.89 -7.49
CA GLU A 153 27.97 5.91 -7.69
C GLU A 153 28.56 7.24 -7.22
N ASN A 154 29.54 7.17 -6.30
CA ASN A 154 30.33 8.35 -5.94
C ASN A 154 31.15 8.85 -7.13
N ILE A 155 31.02 10.12 -7.46
CA ILE A 155 31.78 10.79 -8.53
C ILE A 155 32.74 11.86 -8.00
N ASN A 156 32.78 12.10 -6.68
CA ASN A 156 33.66 13.08 -6.06
C ASN A 156 34.98 12.42 -5.58
N PRO A 157 36.13 12.70 -6.20
CA PRO A 157 37.42 12.11 -5.83
C PRO A 157 37.94 12.56 -4.46
N ASN A 158 37.36 13.59 -3.85
CA ASN A 158 37.73 14.07 -2.53
C ASN A 158 37.31 13.11 -1.40
N PHE A 159 36.41 12.16 -1.70
CA PHE A 159 35.92 11.15 -0.76
C PHE A 159 36.18 9.75 -1.30
N LYS A 160 36.97 8.97 -0.58
CA LYS A 160 37.37 7.63 -1.02
C LYS A 160 36.35 6.56 -0.69
N ASN A 161 35.71 6.67 0.47
CA ASN A 161 34.80 5.68 1.00
C ASN A 161 33.40 6.30 1.15
N VAL A 162 32.49 5.97 0.22
CA VAL A 162 31.08 6.42 0.27
C VAL A 162 30.19 5.20 0.23
N ARG A 163 29.28 5.08 1.19
CA ARG A 163 28.30 4.01 1.29
C ARG A 163 26.89 4.59 1.16
N PHE A 164 26.07 3.93 0.38
CA PHE A 164 24.65 4.27 0.21
C PHE A 164 23.80 3.27 0.99
N ASP A 165 23.02 3.77 1.96
CA ASP A 165 22.05 3.02 2.73
C ASP A 165 20.68 3.27 2.14
N ILE A 166 19.99 2.20 1.74
CA ILE A 166 18.67 2.28 1.12
C ILE A 166 17.61 1.94 2.18
N LEU A 167 16.64 2.83 2.33
CA LEU A 167 15.40 2.59 3.08
C LEU A 167 14.28 2.35 2.08
N ASP A 168 13.74 1.14 2.12
CA ASP A 168 12.76 0.66 1.15
C ASP A 168 11.46 1.47 1.19
N GLY A 169 10.94 1.81 0.02
CA GLY A 169 9.63 2.37 -0.20
C GLY A 169 8.67 1.33 -0.78
N THR A 170 7.37 1.56 -0.59
CA THR A 170 6.33 0.66 -1.07
C THR A 170 5.17 1.41 -1.71
N LEU A 171 4.55 0.77 -2.71
CA LEU A 171 3.23 1.11 -3.19
C LEU A 171 2.26 0.07 -2.63
N VAL A 172 1.35 0.50 -1.76
CA VAL A 172 0.29 -0.34 -1.19
C VAL A 172 -1.03 -0.02 -1.89
N ILE A 173 -1.64 -1.03 -2.50
CA ILE A 173 -3.01 -0.94 -3.02
C ILE A 173 -3.89 -1.83 -2.16
N SER A 174 -4.78 -1.22 -1.38
CA SER A 174 -5.71 -1.94 -0.50
C SER A 174 -6.95 -2.43 -1.28
N PRO A 175 -7.50 -3.61 -0.94
CA PRO A 175 -8.74 -4.10 -1.56
C PRO A 175 -9.94 -3.20 -1.20
N ARG A 176 -10.96 -3.24 -2.05
CA ARG A 176 -12.28 -2.67 -1.75
C ARG A 176 -13.02 -3.58 -0.78
N VAL A 177 -13.72 -2.97 0.17
CA VAL A 177 -14.53 -3.70 1.15
C VAL A 177 -16.00 -3.55 0.79
N LEU A 178 -16.69 -4.67 0.60
CA LEU A 178 -18.12 -4.66 0.26
C LEU A 178 -18.89 -5.76 0.97
N THR A 179 -20.18 -5.52 1.13
CA THR A 179 -21.14 -6.50 1.64
C THR A 179 -22.17 -6.79 0.56
N ILE A 180 -22.39 -8.08 0.30
CA ILE A 180 -23.42 -8.57 -0.62
C ILE A 180 -24.57 -9.10 0.23
N THR A 181 -25.76 -8.50 0.12
CA THR A 181 -26.93 -8.84 0.92
C THR A 181 -28.05 -9.35 0.02
N SER A 182 -28.60 -10.53 0.29
CA SER A 182 -29.82 -11.02 -0.37
C SER A 182 -31.08 -10.32 0.14
N GLY A 183 -32.08 -10.19 -0.72
CA GLY A 183 -33.35 -9.57 -0.37
C GLY A 183 -34.14 -10.35 0.66
N SER A 184 -34.93 -9.66 1.50
CA SER A 184 -35.95 -10.26 2.37
C SER A 184 -37.31 -10.22 1.70
N ASP A 185 -38.17 -11.21 2.00
CA ASP A 185 -39.56 -11.23 1.52
C ASP A 185 -40.50 -11.89 2.52
N LYS A 186 -41.81 -11.64 2.36
CA LYS A 186 -42.84 -12.14 3.24
C LYS A 186 -44.13 -12.43 2.47
N LYS A 187 -44.75 -13.62 2.74
CA LYS A 187 -46.10 -13.94 2.25
C LYS A 187 -46.92 -14.70 3.28
N GLU A 188 -48.24 -14.82 3.04
CA GLU A 188 -49.07 -15.80 3.70
C GLU A 188 -48.81 -17.20 3.10
N TYR A 189 -49.01 -18.24 3.89
CA TYR A 189 -48.90 -19.63 3.45
C TYR A 189 -49.91 -19.91 2.34
N ASP A 190 -49.42 -20.46 1.24
CA ASP A 190 -50.19 -20.85 0.06
C ASP A 190 -49.80 -22.21 -0.50
N GLY A 191 -48.96 -22.98 0.24
CA GLY A 191 -48.42 -24.27 -0.16
C GLY A 191 -47.21 -24.19 -1.13
N THR A 192 -46.82 -23.00 -1.58
CA THR A 192 -45.69 -22.84 -2.52
C THR A 192 -44.44 -22.24 -1.86
N PRO A 193 -43.25 -22.54 -2.34
CA PRO A 193 -42.02 -21.94 -1.82
C PRO A 193 -42.01 -20.42 -1.99
N LEU A 194 -41.57 -19.69 -0.95
CA LEU A 194 -41.16 -18.29 -1.02
C LEU A 194 -39.65 -18.25 -1.34
N THR A 195 -39.27 -17.52 -2.36
CA THR A 195 -37.89 -17.24 -2.77
C THR A 195 -37.75 -15.78 -3.17
N ASN A 196 -36.57 -15.21 -3.00
CA ASN A 196 -36.25 -13.87 -3.47
C ASN A 196 -34.86 -13.87 -4.13
N SER A 197 -34.74 -13.29 -5.33
CA SER A 197 -33.48 -13.22 -6.11
C SER A 197 -32.87 -11.82 -6.17
N GLU A 198 -33.27 -10.93 -5.29
CA GLU A 198 -32.69 -9.59 -5.19
C GLU A 198 -31.37 -9.63 -4.46
N ILE A 199 -30.40 -8.81 -4.95
CA ILE A 199 -29.10 -8.56 -4.31
C ILE A 199 -28.90 -7.07 -4.16
N THR A 200 -28.37 -6.70 -3.02
CA THR A 200 -27.85 -5.36 -2.74
C THR A 200 -26.37 -5.43 -2.41
N VAL A 201 -25.54 -4.64 -3.10
CA VAL A 201 -24.12 -4.49 -2.79
C VAL A 201 -23.90 -3.14 -2.13
N THR A 202 -23.30 -3.14 -0.94
CA THR A 202 -22.99 -1.94 -0.14
C THR A 202 -21.50 -1.86 0.17
N GLY A 203 -21.05 -0.73 0.76
CA GLY A 203 -19.64 -0.44 1.00
C GLY A 203 -18.99 0.21 -0.21
N ASP A 204 -17.75 -0.20 -0.56
CA ASP A 204 -17.03 0.38 -1.71
C ASP A 204 -17.64 -0.03 -3.07
N GLY A 205 -18.39 -1.13 -3.12
CA GLY A 205 -18.92 -1.71 -4.36
C GLY A 205 -17.85 -2.32 -5.27
N PHE A 206 -18.27 -2.91 -6.38
CA PHE A 206 -17.34 -3.34 -7.44
C PHE A 206 -16.88 -2.15 -8.28
N VAL A 207 -15.72 -2.28 -8.90
CA VAL A 207 -15.26 -1.36 -9.96
C VAL A 207 -16.15 -1.53 -11.19
N ASP A 208 -16.32 -0.46 -11.97
CA ASP A 208 -17.14 -0.49 -13.18
C ASP A 208 -16.73 -1.62 -14.13
N GLY A 209 -17.70 -2.43 -14.51
CA GLY A 209 -17.52 -3.60 -15.36
C GLY A 209 -17.06 -4.87 -14.63
N GLU A 210 -16.69 -4.78 -13.34
CA GLU A 210 -16.41 -5.94 -12.48
C GLU A 210 -17.67 -6.34 -11.69
N GLY A 211 -17.69 -7.55 -11.10
CA GLY A 211 -18.83 -8.02 -10.35
C GLY A 211 -18.84 -9.51 -10.08
N ALA A 212 -20.01 -10.02 -9.72
CA ALA A 212 -20.23 -11.43 -9.45
C ALA A 212 -21.59 -11.89 -9.99
N SER A 213 -21.73 -13.18 -10.24
CA SER A 213 -22.98 -13.88 -10.47
C SER A 213 -23.45 -14.55 -9.17
N TYR A 214 -24.76 -14.71 -9.00
CA TYR A 214 -25.37 -15.19 -7.76
C TYR A 214 -26.25 -16.40 -8.01
N THR A 215 -26.16 -17.40 -7.14
CA THR A 215 -27.02 -18.58 -7.14
C THR A 215 -27.75 -18.67 -5.80
N PHE A 216 -29.08 -18.50 -5.79
CA PHE A 216 -29.91 -18.52 -4.58
C PHE A 216 -30.25 -19.96 -4.20
N THR A 217 -30.13 -20.25 -2.91
CA THR A 217 -30.45 -21.55 -2.31
C THR A 217 -31.48 -21.43 -1.19
N GLY A 218 -31.77 -20.19 -0.75
CA GLY A 218 -32.78 -19.90 0.30
C GLY A 218 -34.19 -20.13 -0.22
N SER A 219 -35.04 -20.74 0.63
CA SER A 219 -36.46 -21.01 0.36
C SER A 219 -37.21 -21.24 1.68
N GLN A 220 -38.46 -20.77 1.78
CA GLN A 220 -39.35 -21.00 2.90
C GLN A 220 -40.74 -21.39 2.40
N THR A 221 -41.25 -22.60 2.71
CA THR A 221 -42.57 -23.07 2.27
C THR A 221 -43.57 -23.01 3.43
N ASN A 222 -43.23 -23.63 4.56
CA ASN A 222 -44.13 -23.67 5.71
C ASN A 222 -44.07 -22.41 6.55
N LYS A 223 -45.07 -22.16 7.39
CA LYS A 223 -45.05 -21.06 8.37
C LYS A 223 -43.77 -21.08 9.18
N GLY A 224 -43.05 -19.93 9.14
CA GLY A 224 -41.76 -19.76 9.79
C GLY A 224 -40.90 -18.72 9.06
N SER A 225 -39.63 -18.65 9.42
CA SER A 225 -38.65 -17.81 8.75
C SER A 225 -37.36 -18.58 8.51
N SER A 226 -36.68 -18.33 7.41
CA SER A 226 -35.36 -18.86 7.08
C SER A 226 -34.54 -17.77 6.40
N GLU A 227 -33.20 -17.91 6.45
CA GLU A 227 -32.31 -17.03 5.71
C GLU A 227 -32.44 -17.25 4.21
N ASN A 228 -32.42 -16.17 3.45
CA ASN A 228 -32.35 -16.22 1.98
C ASN A 228 -30.90 -16.43 1.54
N THR A 229 -30.40 -17.64 1.71
CA THR A 229 -29.02 -18.03 1.41
C THR A 229 -28.72 -18.00 -0.09
N PHE A 230 -27.48 -17.64 -0.42
CA PHE A 230 -26.96 -17.66 -1.79
C PHE A 230 -25.47 -18.00 -1.78
N THR A 231 -24.95 -18.35 -2.95
CA THR A 231 -23.52 -18.42 -3.28
C THR A 231 -23.22 -17.41 -4.36
N TYR A 232 -21.95 -17.02 -4.51
CA TYR A 232 -21.52 -16.14 -5.58
C TYR A 232 -20.24 -16.65 -6.25
N GLU A 233 -20.08 -16.30 -7.52
CA GLU A 233 -18.86 -16.51 -8.30
C GLU A 233 -18.47 -15.18 -8.94
N LEU A 234 -17.19 -14.78 -8.76
CA LEU A 234 -16.70 -13.57 -9.39
C LEU A 234 -16.69 -13.69 -10.91
N ASN A 235 -17.00 -12.61 -11.61
CA ASN A 235 -16.90 -12.56 -13.06
C ASN A 235 -15.43 -12.76 -13.50
N SER A 236 -15.21 -13.22 -14.71
CA SER A 236 -13.89 -13.59 -15.25
C SER A 236 -12.85 -12.44 -15.21
N ASN A 237 -13.31 -11.20 -15.20
CA ASN A 237 -12.48 -9.99 -15.10
C ASN A 237 -12.34 -9.45 -13.67
N THR A 238 -12.94 -10.09 -12.67
CA THR A 238 -12.94 -9.68 -11.28
C THR A 238 -12.01 -10.57 -10.47
N LYS A 239 -10.95 -10.00 -9.91
CA LYS A 239 -9.95 -10.74 -9.13
C LYS A 239 -10.27 -10.70 -7.64
N GLN A 240 -10.28 -11.86 -7.00
CA GLN A 240 -10.57 -11.99 -5.56
C GLN A 240 -9.67 -11.13 -4.69
N GLN A 241 -8.39 -10.99 -5.02
CA GLN A 241 -7.43 -10.19 -4.24
C GLN A 241 -7.79 -8.71 -4.14
N ASN A 242 -8.56 -8.19 -5.10
CA ASN A 242 -8.97 -6.78 -5.16
C ASN A 242 -10.18 -6.45 -4.26
N TYR A 243 -10.79 -7.49 -3.62
CA TYR A 243 -12.02 -7.34 -2.87
C TYR A 243 -11.99 -8.14 -1.55
N THR A 244 -12.46 -7.49 -0.50
CA THR A 244 -12.88 -8.14 0.75
C THR A 244 -14.40 -8.18 0.77
N ILE A 245 -14.97 -9.38 0.52
CA ILE A 245 -16.40 -9.57 0.35
C ILE A 245 -17.00 -10.25 1.57
N THR A 246 -18.06 -9.67 2.13
CA THR A 246 -18.82 -10.23 3.23
C THR A 246 -20.24 -10.54 2.74
N PRO A 247 -20.68 -11.81 2.67
CA PRO A 247 -22.07 -12.14 2.41
C PRO A 247 -22.95 -11.87 3.63
N ALA A 248 -24.17 -11.39 3.40
CA ALA A 248 -25.21 -11.22 4.39
C ALA A 248 -26.55 -11.73 3.82
N TYR A 249 -27.43 -12.23 4.67
CA TYR A 249 -28.67 -12.86 4.22
C TYR A 249 -29.88 -12.10 4.73
N GLY A 250 -30.84 -11.89 3.84
CA GLY A 250 -32.19 -11.45 4.19
C GLY A 250 -33.04 -12.62 4.70
N ASP A 251 -34.25 -12.32 5.19
CA ASP A 251 -35.18 -13.27 5.75
C ASP A 251 -36.33 -13.57 4.79
N LEU A 252 -36.66 -14.85 4.61
CA LEU A 252 -37.86 -15.31 3.93
C LEU A 252 -38.88 -15.74 5.01
N THR A 253 -40.00 -15.01 5.10
CA THR A 253 -41.00 -15.23 6.17
C THR A 253 -42.33 -15.65 5.57
N VAL A 254 -42.83 -16.86 5.94
CA VAL A 254 -44.17 -17.32 5.65
C VAL A 254 -45.04 -17.21 6.89
N THR A 255 -46.15 -16.48 6.82
CA THR A 255 -47.10 -16.33 7.91
C THR A 255 -48.27 -17.33 7.77
N ALA A 256 -48.99 -17.56 8.88
CA ALA A 256 -50.23 -18.32 8.79
C ALA A 256 -51.22 -17.63 7.87
N VAL A 257 -52.11 -18.42 7.25
CA VAL A 257 -53.27 -17.94 6.51
C VAL A 257 -54.14 -17.14 7.47
N SER A 258 -54.55 -15.94 7.08
CA SER A 258 -55.42 -15.07 7.90
C SER A 258 -56.88 -15.46 7.83
N THR A 259 -57.32 -16.19 6.79
CA THR A 259 -58.68 -16.66 6.64
C THR A 259 -58.97 -17.83 7.57
N GLN A 260 -59.92 -17.67 8.47
CA GLN A 260 -60.36 -18.72 9.38
C GLN A 260 -61.04 -19.87 8.63
N ILE A 261 -60.64 -21.10 8.90
CA ILE A 261 -61.38 -22.31 8.51
C ILE A 261 -62.37 -22.63 9.57
N VAL A 262 -63.68 -22.68 9.21
CA VAL A 262 -64.73 -23.07 10.12
C VAL A 262 -65.30 -24.42 9.67
N ILE A 263 -65.24 -25.43 10.55
CA ILE A 263 -65.71 -26.78 10.30
C ILE A 263 -67.02 -27.00 11.06
N LYS A 264 -68.05 -27.52 10.37
CA LYS A 264 -69.38 -27.83 10.94
C LYS A 264 -69.74 -29.26 10.62
N ALA A 265 -70.03 -30.07 11.67
CA ALA A 265 -70.65 -31.35 11.48
C ALA A 265 -72.09 -31.23 10.88
N ASN A 266 -72.42 -32.13 10.00
CA ASN A 266 -73.76 -32.08 9.37
C ASN A 266 -74.85 -32.49 10.35
N ASP A 267 -76.03 -31.97 10.16
CA ASP A 267 -77.25 -32.34 10.88
C ASP A 267 -77.95 -33.47 10.10
N LYS A 268 -78.41 -34.51 10.80
CA LYS A 268 -79.23 -35.61 10.22
C LYS A 268 -80.47 -35.85 11.01
N THR A 269 -81.56 -36.03 10.28
CA THR A 269 -82.84 -36.34 10.86
C THR A 269 -83.40 -37.63 10.26
N ASP A 270 -83.87 -38.55 11.08
CA ASP A 270 -84.45 -39.82 10.60
C ASP A 270 -85.66 -40.21 11.45
N VAL A 271 -86.47 -41.15 10.92
CA VAL A 271 -87.66 -41.70 11.63
C VAL A 271 -87.20 -42.82 12.58
N TYR A 272 -87.75 -42.83 13.78
CA TYR A 272 -87.43 -43.90 14.79
C TYR A 272 -87.58 -45.30 14.16
N SER A 273 -86.49 -46.03 14.17
CA SER A 273 -86.39 -47.41 13.62
C SER A 273 -85.82 -48.43 14.66
N GLY A 274 -85.48 -47.95 15.87
CA GLY A 274 -84.79 -48.77 16.88
C GLY A 274 -83.24 -48.86 16.57
N GLN A 275 -82.77 -48.25 15.54
CA GLN A 275 -81.36 -48.19 15.17
C GLN A 275 -80.80 -46.81 15.48
N ALA A 276 -79.50 -46.72 15.76
CA ALA A 276 -78.82 -45.42 15.96
C ALA A 276 -78.70 -44.64 14.66
N VAL A 277 -79.09 -43.36 14.71
CA VAL A 277 -78.82 -42.36 13.63
C VAL A 277 -77.48 -41.81 13.91
N THR A 278 -76.55 -41.86 12.92
CA THR A 278 -75.22 -41.27 12.94
C THR A 278 -75.01 -40.50 11.61
N ASP A 279 -74.18 -39.48 11.63
CA ASP A 279 -73.70 -38.80 10.46
C ASP A 279 -72.23 -38.43 10.70
N ASN A 280 -71.35 -38.87 9.81
CA ASN A 280 -69.89 -38.59 9.92
C ASN A 280 -69.47 -37.53 8.86
N ASP A 281 -70.44 -36.95 8.10
CA ASP A 281 -70.15 -35.92 7.12
C ASP A 281 -70.03 -34.56 7.79
N TYR A 282 -69.28 -33.70 7.15
CA TYR A 282 -69.04 -32.32 7.57
C TYR A 282 -69.01 -31.37 6.38
N THR A 283 -69.17 -30.13 6.64
CA THR A 283 -68.87 -29.04 5.73
C THR A 283 -67.85 -28.11 6.32
N PHE A 284 -67.07 -27.41 5.50
CA PHE A 284 -66.21 -26.34 5.98
C PHE A 284 -66.26 -25.13 5.09
N THR A 285 -65.92 -23.97 5.66
CA THR A 285 -65.72 -22.70 4.96
C THR A 285 -64.29 -22.22 5.19
N GLY A 286 -63.79 -21.36 4.27
CA GLY A 286 -62.38 -21.00 4.22
C GLY A 286 -61.70 -21.67 3.01
N LYS A 287 -60.41 -21.45 2.84
CA LYS A 287 -59.63 -21.99 1.74
C LYS A 287 -58.38 -22.72 2.31
N LEU A 288 -58.16 -23.94 1.91
CA LEU A 288 -56.93 -24.66 2.12
C LEU A 288 -55.92 -24.26 1.00
N ALA A 289 -54.63 -24.35 1.30
CA ALA A 289 -53.61 -24.21 0.26
C ALA A 289 -53.65 -25.43 -0.70
N ASP A 290 -53.13 -25.22 -1.92
CA ASP A 290 -53.13 -26.31 -2.92
C ASP A 290 -52.28 -27.50 -2.45
N GLY A 291 -52.93 -28.65 -2.44
CA GLY A 291 -52.29 -29.89 -1.92
C GLY A 291 -52.55 -30.22 -0.45
N ASP A 292 -53.03 -29.25 0.34
CA ASP A 292 -53.42 -29.51 1.74
C ASP A 292 -54.73 -30.25 1.82
N LYS A 293 -54.88 -31.08 2.84
CA LYS A 293 -56.09 -31.87 3.10
C LYS A 293 -56.56 -31.62 4.51
N LEU A 294 -57.90 -31.62 4.69
CA LEU A 294 -58.53 -31.53 5.97
C LEU A 294 -59.07 -32.90 6.33
N GLU A 295 -58.58 -33.49 7.39
CA GLU A 295 -59.09 -34.74 7.95
C GLU A 295 -59.91 -34.41 9.21
N VAL A 296 -61.19 -34.82 9.25
CA VAL A 296 -62.12 -34.45 10.31
C VAL A 296 -62.76 -35.71 10.88
N GLU A 297 -62.74 -35.89 12.19
CA GLU A 297 -63.51 -36.88 12.89
C GLU A 297 -64.78 -36.27 13.47
N VAL A 298 -65.95 -36.75 13.03
CA VAL A 298 -67.26 -36.35 13.52
C VAL A 298 -67.86 -37.46 14.35
N VAL A 299 -68.42 -37.15 15.53
CA VAL A 299 -69.00 -38.11 16.41
C VAL A 299 -70.38 -37.65 16.93
N GLY A 300 -71.37 -38.51 16.87
CA GLY A 300 -72.71 -38.25 17.39
C GLY A 300 -73.57 -39.48 17.14
N SER A 301 -74.57 -39.71 18.00
CA SER A 301 -75.49 -40.83 17.83
C SER A 301 -76.78 -40.53 18.62
N GLN A 302 -77.94 -40.85 18.02
CA GLN A 302 -79.27 -40.74 18.59
C GLN A 302 -80.10 -41.99 18.25
N THR A 303 -80.57 -42.71 19.27
CA THR A 303 -81.36 -43.94 19.07
C THR A 303 -82.84 -43.69 19.40
N ASP A 304 -83.14 -43.06 20.52
CA ASP A 304 -84.52 -42.82 21.00
C ASP A 304 -85.04 -41.46 20.45
N ARG A 305 -86.36 -41.27 20.53
CA ARG A 305 -86.98 -39.99 20.10
C ARG A 305 -86.37 -38.84 20.89
N GLY A 306 -85.77 -37.86 20.13
CA GLY A 306 -85.15 -36.70 20.73
C GLY A 306 -84.14 -36.11 19.76
N SER A 307 -83.17 -35.35 20.29
CA SER A 307 -82.00 -34.84 19.54
C SER A 307 -80.77 -34.98 20.43
N SER A 308 -79.65 -35.20 19.79
CA SER A 308 -78.31 -35.12 20.39
C SER A 308 -77.38 -34.34 19.45
N ASP A 309 -76.30 -33.83 20.00
CA ASP A 309 -75.30 -33.11 19.24
C ASP A 309 -74.48 -34.05 18.36
N ASN A 310 -74.29 -33.67 17.11
CA ASN A 310 -73.28 -34.24 16.22
C ASN A 310 -72.09 -33.28 16.20
N VAL A 311 -70.93 -33.69 16.71
CA VAL A 311 -69.83 -32.80 17.04
C VAL A 311 -68.56 -33.17 16.29
N VAL A 312 -67.80 -32.17 15.90
CA VAL A 312 -66.39 -32.33 15.41
C VAL A 312 -65.52 -32.66 16.61
N LYS A 313 -64.95 -33.87 16.66
CA LYS A 313 -64.09 -34.35 17.74
C LYS A 313 -62.63 -33.98 17.52
N SER A 314 -62.13 -34.05 16.28
CA SER A 314 -60.76 -33.72 15.91
C SER A 314 -60.68 -33.29 14.45
N TYR A 315 -59.64 -32.59 14.13
CA TYR A 315 -59.25 -32.14 12.78
C TYR A 315 -57.74 -31.92 12.69
#